data_c9977390a6919b0551bee1b6076da843
#
_entry.id   c9977390a6919b0551bee1b6076da843
#
_cell.length_a   1.000
_cell.length_b   1.000
_cell.length_c   1.000
_cell.angle_alpha   90.00
_cell.angle_beta   90.00
_cell.angle_gamma   90.00
#
_symmetry.space_group_name_H-M   'P 1'
#
loop_
_entity.id
_entity.type
_entity.pdbx_description
1 polymer ?
#
loop_
_entity_poly.entity_id
_entity_poly.type
_entity_poly.pdbx_seq_one_letter_code
_entity_poly.pdbx_strand_id
1 'polypeptide(L)'
;TGVYFMLNNKDKEPIKINYNDYYSKYVTTIGEVKLYTKENDGYKECGVVGSNVELTLNSDNSNDGYFNVSDFDGKYYVYYKDIKKIDELSSIDDRYKVYIVFNNNIVTKDKTEFYDENGNLVYSFNEGYSLPIIIKDTDRYGVEFNNRLLYIKSDEGEVINNTNTDKHNASGVGVFNYHAFYDENDPSDSCPTVICHSKKQFKEQLDYLKENDILTLKMKELEMYIDGKLQLPKSILLTIDDGGRDKIAVDMLTEYKMYATIFLITSWYDPSTYYKTDYIELHSHTNNMHNTGVCPGGQGGGIKCLSEEEIQTDLKTSREKLGGSTYIAYPFYEYNEYSIKMLKEAGFTMAFAGEWDKSDNLVHVGSDKFRLRRFVIVTYTTIKGIDEYLGQIK
;
A
#
# COMPACT_ATOMS: atom_id res chain seq x y z
N THR A 1 -29.06 3.16 80.67
CA THR A 1 -27.63 3.01 80.52
C THR A 1 -27.34 2.51 79.11
N GLY A 2 -27.19 3.45 78.20
CA GLY A 2 -26.82 3.16 76.84
C GLY A 2 -25.30 3.25 76.68
N VAL A 3 -24.70 2.17 76.23
CA VAL A 3 -23.27 2.11 75.87
C VAL A 3 -23.14 2.54 74.38
N TYR A 4 -22.60 3.70 74.15
CA TYR A 4 -22.21 4.13 72.81
C TYR A 4 -20.89 3.45 72.44
N PHE A 5 -20.92 2.55 71.48
CA PHE A 5 -19.74 2.10 70.83
C PHE A 5 -19.24 3.19 69.86
N MET A 6 -18.19 3.91 70.21
CA MET A 6 -17.41 4.72 69.27
C MET A 6 -16.65 3.73 68.35
N LEU A 7 -17.09 3.63 67.14
CA LEU A 7 -16.30 3.02 66.06
C LEU A 7 -15.15 3.97 65.76
N ASN A 8 -13.93 3.54 66.13
CA ASN A 8 -12.71 4.19 65.71
C ASN A 8 -12.60 4.09 64.14
N ASN A 9 -12.97 5.15 63.48
CA ASN A 9 -12.49 5.38 62.11
C ASN A 9 -10.98 5.68 62.24
N LYS A 10 -10.16 4.67 62.15
CA LYS A 10 -8.75 4.85 61.82
C LYS A 10 -8.70 5.50 60.44
N ASP A 11 -8.26 6.73 60.41
CA ASP A 11 -7.90 7.44 59.17
C ASP A 11 -7.00 6.49 58.36
N LYS A 12 -7.56 5.92 57.30
CA LYS A 12 -6.74 5.28 56.28
C LYS A 12 -6.01 6.40 55.59
N GLU A 13 -4.70 6.50 55.81
CA GLU A 13 -3.88 7.41 55.04
C GLU A 13 -4.22 7.19 53.53
N PRO A 14 -4.40 8.25 52.74
CA PRO A 14 -4.70 8.10 51.35
C PRO A 14 -3.55 7.29 50.71
N ILE A 15 -3.92 6.23 49.98
CA ILE A 15 -2.95 5.40 49.28
C ILE A 15 -2.21 6.31 48.33
N LYS A 16 -0.93 6.56 48.58
CA LYS A 16 -0.08 7.38 47.74
C LYS A 16 0.24 6.60 46.46
N ILE A 17 -0.35 7.02 45.35
CA ILE A 17 -0.13 6.40 44.05
C ILE A 17 1.28 6.79 43.57
N ASN A 18 2.10 5.79 43.27
CA ASN A 18 3.32 6.02 42.52
C ASN A 18 3.00 5.98 41.02
N TYR A 19 2.85 7.13 40.42
CA TYR A 19 2.48 7.23 39.00
C TYR A 19 3.54 6.64 38.08
N ASN A 20 4.81 6.61 38.50
CA ASN A 20 5.89 6.03 37.71
C ASN A 20 5.74 4.50 37.53
N ASP A 21 4.94 3.82 38.35
CA ASP A 21 4.62 2.39 38.16
C ASP A 21 3.81 2.16 36.86
N TYR A 22 3.17 3.20 36.34
CA TYR A 22 2.40 3.17 35.09
C TYR A 22 3.19 3.65 33.88
N TYR A 23 4.41 4.14 34.08
CA TYR A 23 5.28 4.61 33.00
C TYR A 23 5.88 3.46 32.18
N SER A 24 5.87 3.61 30.87
CA SER A 24 6.77 2.98 29.90
C SER A 24 7.09 3.99 28.82
N LYS A 25 8.26 3.86 28.19
CA LYS A 25 8.60 4.69 27.04
C LYS A 25 7.54 4.60 25.95
N TYR A 26 6.96 3.41 25.76
CA TYR A 26 5.89 3.15 24.79
C TYR A 26 4.63 2.71 25.51
N VAL A 27 3.52 3.27 25.08
CA VAL A 27 2.19 2.97 25.63
C VAL A 27 1.16 2.91 24.52
N THR A 28 0.03 2.28 24.81
CA THR A 28 -1.17 2.32 23.94
C THR A 28 -2.36 2.84 24.74
N THR A 29 -3.27 3.51 24.08
CA THR A 29 -4.49 4.02 24.69
C THR A 29 -5.49 2.92 25.01
N ILE A 30 -6.20 3.06 26.14
CA ILE A 30 -7.28 2.16 26.58
C ILE A 30 -8.62 2.82 26.22
N GLY A 31 -9.15 2.48 25.02
CA GLY A 31 -10.31 3.19 24.49
C GLY A 31 -9.94 4.58 23.95
N GLU A 32 -10.94 5.38 23.65
CA GLU A 32 -10.78 6.79 23.31
C GLU A 32 -10.42 7.59 24.54
N VAL A 33 -9.33 8.34 24.52
CA VAL A 33 -8.78 9.02 25.69
C VAL A 33 -8.57 10.50 25.42
N LYS A 34 -8.66 11.30 26.49
CA LYS A 34 -8.46 12.75 26.40
C LYS A 34 -6.98 13.09 26.27
N LEU A 35 -6.74 14.14 25.49
CA LEU A 35 -5.44 14.77 25.33
C LEU A 35 -5.45 16.13 26.02
N TYR A 36 -4.38 16.46 26.71
CA TYR A 36 -4.29 17.66 27.54
C TYR A 36 -3.09 18.52 27.18
N THR A 37 -3.23 19.84 27.34
CA THR A 37 -2.12 20.78 27.42
C THR A 37 -1.92 21.20 28.87
N LYS A 38 -0.64 21.44 29.25
CA LYS A 38 -0.31 21.97 30.59
C LYS A 38 -0.46 23.48 30.59
N GLU A 39 -1.25 24.01 31.53
CA GLU A 39 -1.41 25.43 31.80
C GLU A 39 -0.88 25.76 33.23
N ASN A 40 -0.86 27.04 33.59
CA ASN A 40 -0.31 27.48 34.88
C ASN A 40 -1.03 26.83 36.08
N ASP A 41 -2.31 26.57 35.98
CA ASP A 41 -3.18 26.07 37.06
C ASP A 41 -3.56 24.58 36.88
N GLY A 42 -2.91 23.83 35.98
CA GLY A 42 -3.20 22.42 35.77
C GLY A 42 -3.20 21.98 34.32
N TYR A 43 -4.13 21.10 33.96
CA TYR A 43 -4.24 20.53 32.63
C TYR A 43 -5.58 20.85 31.99
N LYS A 44 -5.54 21.29 30.74
CA LYS A 44 -6.72 21.63 29.95
C LYS A 44 -6.87 20.63 28.81
N GLU A 45 -8.07 20.09 28.65
CA GLU A 45 -8.43 19.22 27.53
C GLU A 45 -8.31 19.99 26.22
N CYS A 46 -7.60 19.43 25.24
CA CYS A 46 -7.36 20.04 23.93
C CYS A 46 -7.67 19.12 22.76
N GLY A 47 -8.02 17.87 23.03
CA GLY A 47 -8.32 16.89 21.99
C GLY A 47 -8.52 15.49 22.55
N VAL A 48 -8.45 14.53 21.64
CA VAL A 48 -8.68 13.11 21.91
C VAL A 48 -7.68 12.29 21.13
N VAL A 49 -7.27 11.18 21.71
CA VAL A 49 -6.57 10.08 21.02
C VAL A 49 -7.51 8.90 20.93
N GLY A 50 -7.59 8.28 19.77
CA GLY A 50 -8.44 7.11 19.51
C GLY A 50 -8.02 5.88 20.30
N SER A 51 -8.82 4.82 20.20
CA SER A 51 -8.58 3.55 20.88
C SER A 51 -7.41 2.78 20.26
N ASN A 52 -6.59 2.16 21.11
CA ASN A 52 -5.42 1.36 20.70
C ASN A 52 -4.39 2.13 19.86
N VAL A 53 -4.27 3.42 20.08
CA VAL A 53 -3.25 4.26 19.46
C VAL A 53 -1.99 4.21 20.28
N GLU A 54 -0.88 3.90 19.63
CA GLU A 54 0.43 3.86 20.26
C GLU A 54 1.02 5.26 20.38
N LEU A 55 1.60 5.54 21.55
CA LEU A 55 2.24 6.83 21.88
C LEU A 55 3.62 6.57 22.47
N THR A 56 4.51 7.53 22.26
CA THR A 56 5.81 7.59 22.94
C THR A 56 5.77 8.64 24.05
N LEU A 57 6.20 8.27 25.24
CA LEU A 57 6.28 9.18 26.39
C LEU A 57 7.72 9.70 26.58
N ASN A 58 7.88 10.94 27.07
CA ASN A 58 9.19 11.56 27.26
C ASN A 58 9.93 10.98 28.46
N SER A 59 9.40 11.12 29.66
CA SER A 59 10.09 10.69 30.88
C SER A 59 9.10 10.21 31.93
N ASP A 60 9.62 9.46 32.91
CA ASP A 60 8.86 8.91 34.03
C ASP A 60 8.58 9.90 35.17
N ASN A 61 8.81 11.21 34.97
CA ASN A 61 8.66 12.24 36.01
C ASN A 61 7.22 12.73 36.15
N SER A 62 6.25 11.84 36.30
CA SER A 62 4.88 12.24 36.62
C SER A 62 4.67 12.28 38.13
N ASN A 63 4.29 13.46 38.67
CA ASN A 63 3.93 13.64 40.07
C ASN A 63 2.44 13.78 40.28
N ASP A 64 1.65 13.89 39.23
CA ASP A 64 0.23 14.22 39.21
C ASP A 64 -0.62 13.30 38.35
N GLY A 65 0.02 12.27 37.76
CA GLY A 65 -0.64 11.27 36.92
C GLY A 65 -0.73 11.61 35.43
N TYR A 66 -0.16 12.75 35.01
CA TYR A 66 -0.12 13.13 33.62
C TYR A 66 1.27 12.88 33.05
N PHE A 67 1.33 12.11 31.96
CA PHE A 67 2.58 11.84 31.25
C PHE A 67 2.66 12.67 29.98
N ASN A 68 3.83 13.27 29.77
CA ASN A 68 4.11 14.05 28.58
C ASN A 68 4.32 13.11 27.37
N VAL A 69 3.56 13.33 26.30
CA VAL A 69 3.69 12.62 25.03
C VAL A 69 4.84 13.27 24.25
N SER A 70 5.82 12.47 23.83
CA SER A 70 6.96 12.98 23.07
C SER A 70 6.60 13.31 21.62
N ASP A 71 5.59 12.66 21.08
CA ASP A 71 4.96 13.05 19.83
C ASP A 71 4.46 14.50 19.92
N PHE A 72 4.31 15.17 18.78
CA PHE A 72 3.85 16.57 18.73
C PHE A 72 4.73 17.57 19.51
N ASP A 73 6.04 17.36 19.45
CA ASP A 73 7.05 18.21 20.13
C ASP A 73 6.86 18.31 21.68
N GLY A 74 6.26 17.28 22.27
CA GLY A 74 6.01 17.22 23.71
C GLY A 74 4.96 18.22 24.22
N LYS A 75 4.12 18.74 23.35
CA LYS A 75 3.06 19.72 23.70
C LYS A 75 1.95 19.12 24.55
N TYR A 76 1.69 17.82 24.44
CA TYR A 76 0.51 17.18 24.99
C TYR A 76 0.81 16.18 26.11
N TYR A 77 -0.23 15.88 26.89
CA TYR A 77 -0.22 14.97 28.02
C TYR A 77 -1.39 14.02 27.97
N VAL A 78 -1.17 12.79 28.48
CA VAL A 78 -2.18 11.76 28.70
C VAL A 78 -2.25 11.38 30.16
N TYR A 79 -3.43 10.96 30.62
CA TYR A 79 -3.63 10.56 32.01
C TYR A 79 -3.24 9.09 32.22
N TYR A 80 -2.61 8.76 33.35
CA TYR A 80 -2.03 7.45 33.59
C TYR A 80 -3.00 6.26 33.53
N LYS A 81 -4.30 6.48 33.85
CA LYS A 81 -5.34 5.44 33.79
C LYS A 81 -5.82 5.12 32.38
N ASP A 82 -5.52 6.01 31.44
CA ASP A 82 -6.02 5.93 30.08
C ASP A 82 -5.04 5.20 29.14
N ILE A 83 -3.89 4.77 29.67
CA ILE A 83 -2.82 4.15 28.91
C ILE A 83 -2.40 2.80 29.49
N LYS A 84 -1.86 1.96 28.61
CA LYS A 84 -1.31 0.64 28.91
C LYS A 84 0.11 0.55 28.36
N LYS A 85 1.02 -0.02 29.15
CA LYS A 85 2.41 -0.26 28.70
C LYS A 85 2.48 -1.22 27.54
N ILE A 86 3.38 -0.96 26.60
CA ILE A 86 3.80 -1.87 25.54
C ILE A 86 5.33 -1.90 25.47
N ASP A 87 5.90 -2.98 24.97
CA ASP A 87 7.35 -3.17 24.93
C ASP A 87 7.99 -2.41 23.76
N GLU A 88 7.30 -2.36 22.62
CA GLU A 88 7.76 -1.72 21.40
C GLU A 88 6.59 -1.16 20.62
N LEU A 89 6.88 -0.22 19.71
CA LEU A 89 5.89 0.29 18.76
C LEU A 89 5.74 -0.70 17.60
N SER A 90 4.53 -0.80 17.07
CA SER A 90 4.29 -1.48 15.80
C SER A 90 5.08 -0.80 14.68
N SER A 91 5.51 -1.56 13.69
CA SER A 91 6.12 -0.98 12.50
C SER A 91 5.10 -0.08 11.78
N ILE A 92 5.49 1.15 11.51
CA ILE A 92 4.67 2.10 10.74
C ILE A 92 5.02 1.91 9.26
N ASP A 93 4.00 1.69 8.41
CA ASP A 93 4.19 1.74 6.97
C ASP A 93 4.47 3.20 6.56
N ASP A 94 5.68 3.43 6.07
CA ASP A 94 6.15 4.75 5.61
C ASP A 94 6.20 4.86 4.08
N ARG A 95 5.62 3.88 3.37
CA ARG A 95 5.61 3.83 1.90
C ARG A 95 5.06 5.12 1.28
N TYR A 96 4.11 5.79 1.93
CA TYR A 96 3.56 7.06 1.46
C TYR A 96 4.60 8.17 1.24
N LYS A 97 5.77 8.08 1.88
CA LYS A 97 6.87 9.07 1.75
C LYS A 97 7.47 9.13 0.34
N VAL A 98 7.28 8.09 -0.48
CA VAL A 98 7.73 8.09 -1.89
C VAL A 98 6.74 8.78 -2.83
N TYR A 99 5.51 9.04 -2.39
CA TYR A 99 4.48 9.67 -3.21
C TYR A 99 4.72 11.17 -3.38
N ILE A 100 4.23 11.71 -4.46
CA ILE A 100 4.30 13.14 -4.75
C ILE A 100 3.08 13.83 -4.13
N VAL A 101 3.32 14.84 -3.33
CA VAL A 101 2.27 15.66 -2.74
C VAL A 101 1.56 16.46 -3.83
N PHE A 102 0.24 16.55 -3.76
CA PHE A 102 -0.54 17.38 -4.66
C PHE A 102 -0.30 18.88 -4.40
N ASN A 103 -0.55 19.71 -5.43
CA ASN A 103 -0.54 21.16 -5.30
C ASN A 103 -1.81 21.69 -4.60
N ASN A 104 -2.24 20.98 -3.56
CA ASN A 104 -3.42 21.32 -2.78
C ASN A 104 -3.17 21.03 -1.31
N ASN A 105 -3.79 21.84 -0.45
CA ASN A 105 -3.92 21.57 0.98
C ASN A 105 -5.38 21.31 1.30
N ILE A 106 -5.63 20.45 2.29
CA ILE A 106 -6.89 20.46 3.04
C ILE A 106 -6.74 21.41 4.24
N VAL A 107 -7.68 22.34 4.39
CA VAL A 107 -7.71 23.33 5.48
C VAL A 107 -8.93 23.07 6.33
N THR A 108 -8.73 22.64 7.56
CA THR A 108 -9.77 22.46 8.56
C THR A 108 -9.94 23.75 9.38
N LYS A 109 -11.06 23.92 10.06
CA LYS A 109 -11.35 25.17 10.81
C LYS A 109 -10.98 25.03 12.30
N ASP A 110 -11.98 24.78 13.13
CA ASP A 110 -11.85 24.84 14.59
C ASP A 110 -11.57 23.47 15.23
N LYS A 111 -11.67 22.42 14.44
CA LYS A 111 -11.44 21.05 14.84
C LYS A 111 -10.89 20.25 13.68
N THR A 112 -9.96 19.34 13.96
CA THR A 112 -9.44 18.40 12.97
C THR A 112 -9.48 16.99 13.52
N GLU A 113 -10.09 16.07 12.79
CA GLU A 113 -10.14 14.66 13.10
C GLU A 113 -9.33 13.87 12.08
N PHE A 114 -8.42 13.03 12.59
CA PHE A 114 -7.55 12.19 11.79
C PHE A 114 -7.95 10.73 11.98
N TYR A 115 -8.13 10.04 10.87
CA TYR A 115 -8.54 8.64 10.81
C TYR A 115 -7.46 7.76 10.19
N ASP A 116 -7.43 6.48 10.55
CA ASP A 116 -6.63 5.49 9.85
C ASP A 116 -7.27 5.10 8.49
N GLU A 117 -6.63 4.22 7.74
CA GLU A 117 -7.16 3.74 6.45
C GLU A 117 -8.51 3.02 6.57
N ASN A 118 -8.79 2.43 7.72
CA ASN A 118 -10.04 1.70 8.02
C ASN A 118 -11.17 2.61 8.53
N GLY A 119 -10.89 3.91 8.72
CA GLY A 119 -11.84 4.89 9.23
C GLY A 119 -11.95 4.94 10.74
N ASN A 120 -11.01 4.36 11.50
CA ASN A 120 -10.96 4.51 12.94
C ASN A 120 -10.31 5.84 13.31
N LEU A 121 -10.88 6.52 14.30
CA LEU A 121 -10.31 7.76 14.83
C LEU A 121 -8.93 7.49 15.44
N VAL A 122 -7.93 8.27 15.03
CA VAL A 122 -6.57 8.24 15.59
C VAL A 122 -6.35 9.45 16.48
N TYR A 123 -6.61 10.66 15.98
CA TYR A 123 -6.48 11.90 16.72
C TYR A 123 -7.66 12.83 16.45
N SER A 124 -8.01 13.63 17.43
CA SER A 124 -8.90 14.78 17.29
C SER A 124 -8.30 15.95 18.05
N PHE A 125 -8.16 17.09 17.39
CA PHE A 125 -7.66 18.32 18.00
C PHE A 125 -8.69 19.43 17.89
N ASN A 126 -8.80 20.24 18.93
CA ASN A 126 -9.69 21.41 18.95
C ASN A 126 -9.01 22.62 18.29
N GLU A 127 -8.37 22.39 17.17
CA GLU A 127 -7.72 23.42 16.35
C GLU A 127 -7.73 23.02 14.87
N GLY A 128 -7.63 24.00 13.98
CA GLY A 128 -7.55 23.78 12.55
C GLY A 128 -6.11 23.54 12.07
N TYR A 129 -5.99 22.83 10.96
CA TYR A 129 -4.73 22.54 10.30
C TYR A 129 -4.81 22.85 8.81
N SER A 130 -3.67 23.19 8.21
CA SER A 130 -3.52 23.29 6.76
C SER A 130 -2.44 22.27 6.33
N LEU A 131 -2.86 21.18 5.71
CA LEU A 131 -2.01 20.04 5.42
C LEU A 131 -1.98 19.72 3.93
N PRO A 132 -0.78 19.50 3.35
CA PRO A 132 -0.63 19.05 1.98
C PRO A 132 -1.32 17.69 1.76
N ILE A 133 -2.02 17.57 0.65
CA ILE A 133 -2.72 16.35 0.27
C ILE A 133 -1.75 15.40 -0.42
N ILE A 134 -1.66 14.17 0.07
CA ILE A 134 -0.86 13.07 -0.50
C ILE A 134 -1.75 12.12 -1.31
N ILE A 135 -2.97 11.86 -0.82
CA ILE A 135 -3.95 10.98 -1.47
C ILE A 135 -5.27 11.73 -1.61
N LYS A 136 -5.87 11.69 -2.81
CA LYS A 136 -7.23 12.18 -3.07
C LYS A 136 -8.17 10.99 -3.22
N ASP A 137 -8.82 10.59 -2.13
CA ASP A 137 -9.85 9.56 -2.20
C ASP A 137 -11.24 10.19 -2.36
N THR A 138 -12.27 9.38 -2.55
CA THR A 138 -13.62 9.85 -2.92
C THR A 138 -14.25 10.73 -1.84
N ASP A 139 -14.08 10.37 -0.58
CA ASP A 139 -14.72 10.98 0.58
C ASP A 139 -13.73 11.48 1.64
N ARG A 140 -12.43 11.36 1.36
CA ARG A 140 -11.35 11.70 2.30
C ARG A 140 -10.05 12.06 1.60
N TYR A 141 -9.18 12.76 2.31
CA TYR A 141 -7.84 13.11 1.85
C TYR A 141 -6.79 12.48 2.76
N GLY A 142 -5.81 11.79 2.16
CA GLY A 142 -4.63 11.30 2.87
C GLY A 142 -3.61 12.42 3.04
N VAL A 143 -3.12 12.59 4.27
CA VAL A 143 -2.14 13.59 4.67
C VAL A 143 -1.06 12.95 5.54
N GLU A 144 0.12 13.56 5.60
CA GLU A 144 1.09 13.21 6.61
C GLU A 144 0.81 13.98 7.89
N PHE A 145 0.72 13.27 9.00
CA PHE A 145 0.61 13.85 10.32
C PHE A 145 1.34 12.98 11.35
N ASN A 146 2.25 13.56 12.11
CA ASN A 146 3.06 12.86 13.10
C ASN A 146 3.75 11.59 12.56
N ASN A 147 4.40 11.70 11.40
CA ASN A 147 5.07 10.60 10.69
C ASN A 147 4.16 9.41 10.34
N ARG A 148 2.89 9.66 10.14
CA ARG A 148 1.88 8.68 9.72
C ARG A 148 1.09 9.21 8.53
N LEU A 149 0.65 8.30 7.67
CA LEU A 149 -0.40 8.61 6.71
C LEU A 149 -1.74 8.48 7.43
N LEU A 150 -2.43 9.58 7.56
CA LEU A 150 -3.77 9.66 8.15
C LEU A 150 -4.74 10.31 7.17
N TYR A 151 -6.03 10.18 7.45
CA TYR A 151 -7.09 10.67 6.57
C TYR A 151 -7.94 11.70 7.29
N ILE A 152 -8.32 12.76 6.56
CA ILE A 152 -9.32 13.77 6.94
C ILE A 152 -10.51 13.59 6.00
N LYS A 153 -11.74 13.54 6.54
CA LYS A 153 -12.94 13.47 5.71
C LYS A 153 -13.08 14.73 4.86
N SER A 154 -13.53 14.58 3.63
CA SER A 154 -13.59 15.68 2.67
C SER A 154 -14.55 16.82 3.07
N ASP A 155 -15.54 16.55 3.91
CA ASP A 155 -16.49 17.50 4.43
C ASP A 155 -16.02 18.24 5.70
N GLU A 156 -14.88 17.84 6.29
CA GLU A 156 -14.29 18.46 7.48
C GLU A 156 -13.38 19.65 7.16
N GLY A 157 -13.12 19.94 5.89
CA GLY A 157 -12.24 21.03 5.48
C GLY A 157 -12.50 21.55 4.08
N GLU A 158 -11.74 22.55 3.70
CA GLU A 158 -11.76 23.18 2.39
C GLU A 158 -10.44 22.88 1.67
N VAL A 159 -10.52 22.50 0.39
CA VAL A 159 -9.34 22.28 -0.45
C VAL A 159 -8.92 23.60 -1.10
N ILE A 160 -7.71 24.03 -0.81
CA ILE A 160 -7.11 25.21 -1.41
C ILE A 160 -5.92 24.83 -2.31
N ASN A 161 -5.63 25.64 -3.30
CA ASN A 161 -4.44 25.47 -4.11
C ASN A 161 -3.19 25.89 -3.32
N ASN A 162 -2.14 25.10 -3.46
CA ASN A 162 -0.81 25.37 -2.93
C ASN A 162 0.22 25.17 -4.05
N THR A 163 1.36 25.81 -3.95
CA THR A 163 2.49 25.57 -4.86
C THR A 163 3.48 24.65 -4.17
N ASN A 164 3.51 23.39 -4.59
CA ASN A 164 4.55 22.45 -4.19
C ASN A 164 5.45 22.18 -5.40
N THR A 165 6.69 22.68 -5.36
CA THR A 165 7.66 22.57 -6.46
C THR A 165 8.75 21.56 -6.21
N ASP A 166 8.75 20.91 -5.05
CA ASP A 166 9.91 20.14 -4.57
C ASP A 166 10.09 18.80 -5.29
N LYS A 167 9.02 18.22 -5.84
CA LYS A 167 9.09 16.95 -6.55
C LYS A 167 8.20 16.96 -7.79
N HIS A 168 8.70 16.33 -8.85
CA HIS A 168 7.99 16.25 -10.12
C HIS A 168 7.08 15.01 -10.18
N ASN A 169 5.79 15.24 -10.48
CA ASN A 169 4.84 14.18 -10.77
C ASN A 169 5.07 13.63 -12.17
N ALA A 170 5.31 12.33 -12.28
CA ALA A 170 5.57 11.67 -13.55
C ALA A 170 4.34 11.69 -14.48
N SER A 171 4.58 11.86 -15.78
CA SER A 171 3.54 11.93 -16.81
C SER A 171 2.92 10.58 -17.16
N GLY A 172 3.48 9.48 -16.69
CA GLY A 172 3.03 8.12 -16.92
C GLY A 172 3.81 7.12 -16.11
N VAL A 173 3.35 5.88 -16.11
CA VAL A 173 3.98 4.73 -15.44
C VAL A 173 4.30 3.68 -16.49
N GLY A 174 5.53 3.15 -16.47
CA GLY A 174 5.93 2.01 -17.28
C GLY A 174 5.43 0.70 -16.68
N VAL A 175 5.13 -0.28 -17.52
CA VAL A 175 4.79 -1.64 -17.08
C VAL A 175 5.63 -2.64 -17.85
N PHE A 176 6.48 -3.39 -17.16
CA PHE A 176 7.26 -4.47 -17.74
C PHE A 176 6.55 -5.80 -17.60
N ASN A 177 6.69 -6.63 -18.64
CA ASN A 177 6.19 -7.99 -18.63
C ASN A 177 7.33 -8.99 -18.88
N TYR A 178 7.59 -9.80 -17.89
CA TYR A 178 8.51 -10.95 -17.92
C TYR A 178 7.72 -12.27 -17.90
N HIS A 179 8.41 -13.39 -18.13
CA HIS A 179 7.84 -14.74 -18.00
C HIS A 179 8.75 -15.69 -17.22
N ALA A 180 9.93 -16.02 -17.75
CA ALA A 180 10.75 -17.07 -17.22
C ALA A 180 12.21 -16.63 -17.02
N PHE A 181 12.85 -17.23 -16.03
CA PHE A 181 14.24 -16.94 -15.66
C PHE A 181 15.06 -18.24 -15.59
N TYR A 182 16.35 -18.14 -15.86
CA TYR A 182 17.30 -19.25 -15.75
C TYR A 182 18.66 -18.77 -15.25
N ASP A 183 19.43 -19.68 -14.66
CA ASP A 183 20.81 -19.40 -14.26
C ASP A 183 21.75 -19.85 -15.37
N GLU A 184 22.35 -18.92 -16.09
CA GLU A 184 23.31 -19.19 -17.18
C GLU A 184 24.58 -19.87 -16.71
N ASN A 185 24.86 -19.93 -15.41
CA ASN A 185 25.99 -20.62 -14.82
C ASN A 185 25.67 -22.08 -14.45
N ASP A 186 24.39 -22.47 -14.47
CA ASP A 186 23.96 -23.85 -14.26
C ASP A 186 23.71 -24.56 -15.62
N PRO A 187 24.57 -25.48 -16.05
CA PRO A 187 24.37 -26.18 -17.32
C PRO A 187 23.10 -27.01 -17.40
N SER A 188 22.49 -27.33 -16.26
CA SER A 188 21.22 -28.06 -16.20
C SER A 188 19.99 -27.17 -16.31
N ASP A 189 20.13 -25.85 -16.11
CA ASP A 189 19.06 -24.85 -16.19
C ASP A 189 19.07 -24.17 -17.57
N SER A 190 18.32 -24.70 -18.50
CA SER A 190 18.19 -24.12 -19.83
C SER A 190 16.75 -23.63 -20.09
N CYS A 191 16.65 -22.52 -20.79
CA CYS A 191 15.37 -21.94 -21.19
C CYS A 191 15.52 -21.32 -22.61
N PRO A 192 15.35 -22.11 -23.68
CA PRO A 192 15.77 -21.72 -25.03
C PRO A 192 14.72 -20.90 -25.79
N THR A 193 13.79 -20.25 -25.13
CA THR A 193 12.74 -19.43 -25.77
C THR A 193 13.00 -17.94 -25.57
N VAL A 194 12.37 -17.12 -26.42
CA VAL A 194 12.54 -15.64 -26.36
C VAL A 194 11.99 -14.98 -25.09
N ILE A 195 11.16 -15.67 -24.34
CA ILE A 195 10.59 -15.17 -23.08
C ILE A 195 11.47 -15.46 -21.85
N CYS A 196 12.62 -16.09 -22.04
CA CYS A 196 13.54 -16.46 -20.97
C CYS A 196 14.60 -15.38 -20.75
N HIS A 197 14.88 -15.07 -19.47
CA HIS A 197 15.90 -14.13 -19.08
C HIS A 197 16.97 -14.82 -18.25
N SER A 198 18.24 -14.58 -18.56
CA SER A 198 19.31 -15.03 -17.69
C SER A 198 19.32 -14.21 -16.38
N LYS A 199 19.81 -14.83 -15.33
CA LYS A 199 20.03 -14.18 -14.04
C LYS A 199 20.89 -12.92 -14.18
N LYS A 200 21.95 -12.99 -14.98
CA LYS A 200 22.80 -11.85 -15.29
C LYS A 200 22.04 -10.71 -15.96
N GLN A 201 21.27 -11.03 -16.99
CA GLN A 201 20.48 -10.04 -17.74
C GLN A 201 19.45 -9.33 -16.85
N PHE A 202 18.76 -10.09 -16.00
CA PHE A 202 17.80 -9.53 -15.07
C PHE A 202 18.48 -8.65 -14.01
N LYS A 203 19.66 -9.07 -13.52
CA LYS A 203 20.46 -8.25 -12.61
C LYS A 203 20.83 -6.89 -13.22
N GLU A 204 21.30 -6.87 -14.46
CA GLU A 204 21.64 -5.63 -15.17
C GLU A 204 20.44 -4.69 -15.28
N GLN A 205 19.24 -5.23 -15.48
CA GLN A 205 17.99 -4.44 -15.53
C GLN A 205 17.60 -3.89 -14.16
N LEU A 206 17.73 -4.68 -13.09
CA LEU A 206 17.47 -4.20 -11.73
C LEU A 206 18.50 -3.14 -11.29
N ASP A 207 19.78 -3.34 -11.65
CA ASP A 207 20.82 -2.34 -11.40
C ASP A 207 20.48 -1.01 -12.11
N TYR A 208 20.06 -1.07 -13.37
CA TYR A 208 19.63 0.11 -14.12
C TYR A 208 18.47 0.85 -13.43
N LEU A 209 17.43 0.11 -12.97
CA LEU A 209 16.29 0.71 -12.27
C LEU A 209 16.75 1.41 -10.98
N LYS A 210 17.64 0.77 -10.23
CA LYS A 210 18.19 1.31 -8.97
C LYS A 210 19.05 2.55 -9.19
N GLU A 211 19.95 2.51 -10.16
CA GLU A 211 20.88 3.61 -10.48
C GLU A 211 20.15 4.85 -11.02
N ASN A 212 18.97 4.67 -11.59
CA ASN A 212 18.14 5.76 -12.11
C ASN A 212 16.97 6.15 -11.18
N ASP A 213 16.99 5.69 -9.92
CA ASP A 213 15.97 5.97 -8.92
C ASP A 213 14.53 5.70 -9.40
N ILE A 214 14.34 4.62 -10.20
CA ILE A 214 13.03 4.23 -10.69
C ILE A 214 12.29 3.49 -9.58
N LEU A 215 11.14 4.03 -9.17
CA LEU A 215 10.31 3.42 -8.15
C LEU A 215 9.56 2.21 -8.69
N THR A 216 9.66 1.06 -8.02
CA THR A 216 8.84 -0.12 -8.34
C THR A 216 7.53 -0.09 -7.55
N LEU A 217 6.41 -0.35 -8.21
CA LEU A 217 5.06 -0.16 -7.66
C LEU A 217 4.42 -1.45 -7.18
N LYS A 218 3.53 -1.30 -6.19
CA LYS A 218 2.48 -2.25 -5.87
C LYS A 218 1.29 -2.05 -6.81
N MET A 219 0.50 -3.10 -7.03
CA MET A 219 -0.66 -3.04 -7.94
C MET A 219 -1.67 -1.96 -7.52
N LYS A 220 -1.94 -1.85 -6.22
CA LYS A 220 -2.86 -0.83 -5.68
C LYS A 220 -2.39 0.61 -5.95
N GLU A 221 -1.09 0.86 -5.92
CA GLU A 221 -0.52 2.18 -6.22
C GLU A 221 -0.76 2.57 -7.69
N LEU A 222 -0.61 1.62 -8.62
CA LEU A 222 -0.95 1.86 -10.03
C LEU A 222 -2.46 2.14 -10.21
N GLU A 223 -3.32 1.37 -9.57
CA GLU A 223 -4.78 1.61 -9.63
C GLU A 223 -5.14 3.01 -9.14
N MET A 224 -4.60 3.43 -7.99
CA MET A 224 -4.82 4.77 -7.43
C MET A 224 -4.26 5.86 -8.34
N TYR A 225 -3.12 5.62 -8.99
CA TYR A 225 -2.54 6.56 -9.96
C TYR A 225 -3.47 6.74 -11.18
N ILE A 226 -3.97 5.64 -11.76
CA ILE A 226 -4.92 5.69 -12.88
C ILE A 226 -6.18 6.47 -12.51
N ASP A 227 -6.69 6.29 -11.30
CA ASP A 227 -7.88 6.95 -10.78
C ASP A 227 -7.61 8.44 -10.39
N GLY A 228 -6.39 8.94 -10.54
CA GLY A 228 -6.01 10.31 -10.18
C GLY A 228 -5.94 10.56 -8.67
N LYS A 229 -5.96 9.51 -7.86
CA LYS A 229 -5.93 9.57 -6.40
C LYS A 229 -4.51 9.71 -5.83
N LEU A 230 -3.51 9.38 -6.62
CA LEU A 230 -2.11 9.32 -6.22
C LEU A 230 -1.23 9.96 -7.30
N GLN A 231 -0.21 10.71 -6.87
CA GLN A 231 0.87 11.19 -7.73
C GLN A 231 2.16 10.45 -7.42
N LEU A 232 2.95 10.16 -8.44
CA LEU A 232 4.14 9.32 -8.34
C LEU A 232 5.37 9.97 -8.95
N PRO A 233 6.57 9.71 -8.40
CA PRO A 233 7.80 9.98 -9.11
C PRO A 233 7.92 9.04 -10.32
N LYS A 234 9.02 9.10 -11.07
CA LYS A 234 9.29 8.16 -12.16
C LYS A 234 9.23 6.72 -11.64
N SER A 235 8.27 5.96 -12.15
CA SER A 235 7.88 4.68 -11.57
C SER A 235 7.60 3.62 -12.63
N ILE A 236 7.68 2.37 -12.22
CA ILE A 236 7.39 1.20 -13.05
C ILE A 236 6.68 0.12 -12.25
N LEU A 237 5.75 -0.58 -12.90
CA LEU A 237 5.21 -1.85 -12.41
C LEU A 237 5.96 -3.00 -13.06
N LEU A 238 6.57 -3.86 -12.27
CA LEU A 238 7.19 -5.10 -12.75
C LEU A 238 6.16 -6.21 -12.69
N THR A 239 5.93 -6.91 -13.82
CA THR A 239 5.00 -8.05 -13.87
C THR A 239 5.70 -9.29 -14.46
N ILE A 240 5.34 -10.47 -13.93
CA ILE A 240 5.83 -11.77 -14.38
C ILE A 240 4.61 -12.64 -14.61
N ASP A 241 4.44 -13.17 -15.82
CA ASP A 241 3.30 -14.02 -16.15
C ASP A 241 3.61 -15.51 -15.96
N ASP A 242 2.56 -16.33 -15.91
CA ASP A 242 2.49 -17.79 -15.81
C ASP A 242 2.85 -18.36 -14.44
N GLY A 243 4.02 -18.05 -13.91
CA GLY A 243 4.59 -18.67 -12.71
C GLY A 243 5.57 -19.81 -13.05
N GLY A 244 6.14 -20.42 -12.03
CA GLY A 244 6.93 -21.66 -12.11
C GLY A 244 8.42 -21.51 -12.40
N ARG A 245 8.86 -20.58 -13.22
CA ARG A 245 10.28 -20.30 -13.52
C ARG A 245 10.68 -18.90 -13.08
N ASP A 246 10.26 -18.50 -11.90
CA ASP A 246 10.38 -17.14 -11.38
C ASP A 246 11.16 -17.04 -10.06
N LYS A 247 11.59 -18.16 -9.48
CA LYS A 247 12.34 -18.16 -8.20
C LYS A 247 13.56 -17.24 -8.22
N ILE A 248 14.33 -17.23 -9.29
CA ILE A 248 15.50 -16.35 -9.46
C ILE A 248 15.06 -14.87 -9.34
N ALA A 249 13.98 -14.53 -10.03
CA ALA A 249 13.45 -13.16 -9.97
C ALA A 249 12.95 -12.81 -8.57
N VAL A 250 12.21 -13.70 -7.91
CA VAL A 250 11.70 -13.50 -6.54
C VAL A 250 12.84 -13.24 -5.56
N ASP A 251 13.89 -14.07 -5.60
CA ASP A 251 15.06 -13.93 -4.73
C ASP A 251 15.76 -12.58 -4.97
N MET A 252 16.00 -12.21 -6.23
CA MET A 252 16.67 -10.95 -6.58
C MET A 252 15.83 -9.72 -6.25
N LEU A 253 14.54 -9.73 -6.53
CA LEU A 253 13.63 -8.65 -6.20
C LEU A 253 13.55 -8.42 -4.68
N THR A 254 13.58 -9.50 -3.90
CA THR A 254 13.63 -9.44 -2.44
C THR A 254 14.94 -8.83 -1.95
N GLU A 255 16.08 -9.23 -2.52
CA GLU A 255 17.40 -8.65 -2.21
C GLU A 255 17.47 -7.16 -2.54
N TYR A 256 16.95 -6.77 -3.70
CA TYR A 256 16.90 -5.37 -4.15
C TYR A 256 15.82 -4.54 -3.46
N LYS A 257 14.92 -5.16 -2.70
CA LYS A 257 13.73 -4.54 -2.10
C LYS A 257 12.86 -3.83 -3.15
N MET A 258 12.67 -4.48 -4.28
CA MET A 258 11.84 -4.01 -5.39
C MET A 258 10.55 -4.80 -5.47
N TYR A 259 9.44 -4.09 -5.63
CA TYR A 259 8.12 -4.71 -5.76
C TYR A 259 7.89 -5.27 -7.16
N ALA A 260 7.22 -6.40 -7.24
CA ALA A 260 6.73 -6.97 -8.49
C ALA A 260 5.43 -7.75 -8.26
N THR A 261 4.69 -7.96 -9.35
CA THR A 261 3.49 -8.79 -9.40
C THR A 261 3.75 -10.03 -10.22
N ILE A 262 3.37 -11.19 -9.69
CA ILE A 262 3.29 -12.43 -10.48
C ILE A 262 1.81 -12.68 -10.79
N PHE A 263 1.49 -12.76 -12.08
CA PHE A 263 0.19 -13.22 -12.56
C PHE A 263 0.22 -14.73 -12.71
N LEU A 264 -0.44 -15.43 -11.78
CA LEU A 264 -0.30 -16.87 -11.60
C LEU A 264 -1.45 -17.64 -12.25
N ILE A 265 -1.12 -18.70 -13.01
CA ILE A 265 -2.10 -19.68 -13.50
C ILE A 265 -2.41 -20.62 -12.33
N THR A 266 -3.55 -20.44 -11.69
CA THR A 266 -3.83 -21.06 -10.39
C THR A 266 -4.22 -22.54 -10.46
N SER A 267 -4.43 -23.10 -11.65
CA SER A 267 -4.52 -24.55 -11.84
C SER A 267 -3.15 -25.23 -11.98
N TRP A 268 -2.12 -24.46 -12.35
CA TRP A 268 -0.77 -24.99 -12.49
C TRP A 268 0.04 -24.85 -11.20
N TYR A 269 -0.19 -23.77 -10.47
CA TYR A 269 0.56 -23.43 -9.25
C TYR A 269 -0.40 -23.02 -8.13
N ASP A 270 -0.25 -23.64 -6.97
CA ASP A 270 -1.05 -23.32 -5.79
C ASP A 270 -0.50 -22.05 -5.10
N PRO A 271 -1.28 -20.96 -5.05
CA PRO A 271 -0.83 -19.73 -4.39
C PRO A 271 -0.48 -19.91 -2.92
N SER A 272 -1.10 -20.88 -2.23
CA SER A 272 -0.86 -21.11 -0.78
C SER A 272 0.55 -21.67 -0.51
N THR A 273 1.18 -22.29 -1.50
CA THR A 273 2.53 -22.86 -1.42
C THR A 273 3.56 -22.02 -2.16
N TYR A 274 3.13 -20.93 -2.76
CA TYR A 274 4.02 -20.07 -3.55
C TYR A 274 4.93 -19.22 -2.63
N TYR A 275 5.95 -18.58 -3.22
CA TYR A 275 6.93 -17.79 -2.48
C TYR A 275 6.26 -16.67 -1.68
N LYS A 276 6.66 -16.55 -0.40
CA LYS A 276 6.16 -15.48 0.50
C LYS A 276 7.29 -14.50 0.77
N THR A 277 7.12 -13.28 0.28
CA THR A 277 8.01 -12.15 0.53
C THR A 277 7.17 -10.87 0.48
N ASP A 278 7.59 -9.85 1.20
CA ASP A 278 6.90 -8.55 1.23
C ASP A 278 6.95 -7.81 -0.12
N TYR A 279 7.79 -8.27 -1.05
CA TYR A 279 8.04 -7.61 -2.33
C TYR A 279 7.29 -8.22 -3.51
N ILE A 280 6.62 -9.35 -3.34
CA ILE A 280 5.90 -10.02 -4.42
C ILE A 280 4.41 -10.11 -4.10
N GLU A 281 3.60 -9.59 -5.01
CA GLU A 281 2.15 -9.76 -5.01
C GLU A 281 1.75 -10.86 -5.99
N LEU A 282 0.77 -11.69 -5.63
CA LEU A 282 0.22 -12.72 -6.50
C LEU A 282 -1.17 -12.29 -6.98
N HIS A 283 -1.37 -12.27 -8.29
CA HIS A 283 -2.63 -11.93 -8.93
C HIS A 283 -2.99 -12.93 -10.03
N SER A 284 -4.17 -12.80 -10.64
CA SER A 284 -4.72 -13.81 -11.53
C SER A 284 -4.10 -13.79 -12.93
N HIS A 285 -3.75 -14.98 -13.44
CA HIS A 285 -3.57 -15.26 -14.87
C HIS A 285 -4.59 -16.30 -15.32
N THR A 286 -5.82 -16.23 -14.81
CA THR A 286 -6.89 -17.22 -14.85
C THR A 286 -6.61 -18.46 -14.00
N ASN A 287 -7.63 -19.30 -13.79
CA ASN A 287 -7.39 -20.60 -13.19
C ASN A 287 -6.90 -21.62 -14.23
N ASN A 288 -7.65 -21.83 -15.32
CA ASN A 288 -7.37 -22.84 -16.34
C ASN A 288 -7.73 -22.40 -17.78
N MET A 289 -7.70 -21.10 -18.06
CA MET A 289 -7.98 -20.60 -19.42
C MET A 289 -6.71 -20.25 -20.22
N HIS A 290 -5.54 -20.68 -19.76
CA HIS A 290 -4.25 -20.51 -20.47
C HIS A 290 -3.94 -21.71 -21.38
N ASN A 291 -4.89 -22.06 -22.25
CA ASN A 291 -4.77 -23.14 -23.22
C ASN A 291 -4.89 -22.60 -24.66
N THR A 292 -4.04 -23.05 -25.53
CA THR A 292 -4.07 -22.65 -26.95
C THR A 292 -5.18 -23.36 -27.73
N GLY A 293 -5.68 -22.72 -28.80
CA GLY A 293 -6.59 -23.36 -29.74
C GLY A 293 -8.03 -23.53 -29.23
N VAL A 294 -8.40 -22.90 -28.13
CA VAL A 294 -9.77 -22.97 -27.58
C VAL A 294 -10.71 -22.06 -28.38
N CYS A 295 -10.29 -20.83 -28.67
CA CYS A 295 -11.08 -19.85 -29.41
C CYS A 295 -10.44 -19.56 -30.79
N PRO A 296 -11.23 -19.11 -31.77
CA PRO A 296 -10.69 -18.69 -33.07
C PRO A 296 -9.76 -17.48 -32.97
N GLY A 297 -8.69 -17.48 -33.75
CA GLY A 297 -7.76 -16.38 -33.91
C GLY A 297 -6.69 -16.31 -32.81
N GLY A 298 -5.51 -15.75 -33.14
CA GLY A 298 -4.37 -15.63 -32.25
C GLY A 298 -3.88 -16.98 -31.72
N GLN A 299 -3.54 -17.04 -30.44
CA GLN A 299 -3.22 -18.30 -29.74
C GLN A 299 -4.47 -19.06 -29.30
N GLY A 300 -5.64 -18.45 -29.35
CA GLY A 300 -6.91 -19.07 -29.05
C GLY A 300 -7.27 -19.14 -27.58
N GLY A 301 -6.93 -18.14 -26.80
CA GLY A 301 -7.23 -18.06 -25.37
C GLY A 301 -8.73 -18.16 -25.06
N GLY A 302 -9.11 -19.02 -24.08
CA GLY A 302 -10.50 -19.38 -23.78
C GLY A 302 -11.39 -18.23 -23.32
N ILE A 303 -10.83 -17.20 -22.72
CA ILE A 303 -11.59 -16.02 -22.20
C ILE A 303 -12.34 -15.25 -23.31
N LYS A 304 -12.03 -15.47 -24.58
CA LYS A 304 -12.64 -14.78 -25.71
C LYS A 304 -13.97 -15.41 -26.19
N CYS A 305 -14.21 -16.68 -25.90
CA CYS A 305 -15.35 -17.38 -26.53
C CYS A 305 -15.99 -18.51 -25.69
N LEU A 306 -15.41 -18.92 -24.58
CA LEU A 306 -16.06 -19.89 -23.70
C LEU A 306 -17.39 -19.32 -23.19
N SER A 307 -18.29 -20.20 -22.74
CA SER A 307 -19.57 -19.77 -22.18
C SER A 307 -19.38 -18.89 -20.95
N GLU A 308 -20.35 -18.05 -20.67
CA GLU A 308 -20.36 -17.20 -19.48
C GLU A 308 -20.15 -18.01 -18.20
N GLU A 309 -20.84 -19.16 -18.07
CA GLU A 309 -20.72 -20.06 -16.93
C GLU A 309 -19.28 -20.59 -16.75
N GLU A 310 -18.65 -21.03 -17.84
CA GLU A 310 -17.26 -21.52 -17.81
C GLU A 310 -16.28 -20.42 -17.40
N ILE A 311 -16.41 -19.24 -18.00
CA ILE A 311 -15.53 -18.11 -17.68
C ILE A 311 -15.75 -17.64 -16.24
N GLN A 312 -16.99 -17.44 -15.79
CA GLN A 312 -17.27 -16.99 -14.43
C GLN A 312 -16.79 -18.00 -13.38
N THR A 313 -16.95 -19.29 -13.63
CA THR A 313 -16.45 -20.36 -12.75
C THR A 313 -14.93 -20.33 -12.65
N ASP A 314 -14.22 -20.18 -13.76
CA ASP A 314 -12.76 -20.10 -13.81
C ASP A 314 -12.24 -18.86 -13.06
N LEU A 315 -12.79 -17.69 -13.37
CA LEU A 315 -12.41 -16.42 -12.75
C LEU A 315 -12.68 -16.41 -11.24
N LYS A 316 -13.81 -16.91 -10.81
CA LYS A 316 -14.17 -17.05 -9.39
C LYS A 316 -13.18 -17.97 -8.67
N THR A 317 -12.89 -19.11 -9.26
CA THR A 317 -11.92 -20.08 -8.69
C THR A 317 -10.54 -19.45 -8.53
N SER A 318 -10.05 -18.74 -9.55
CA SER A 318 -8.76 -18.03 -9.48
C SER A 318 -8.75 -16.98 -8.37
N ARG A 319 -9.79 -16.16 -8.29
CA ARG A 319 -9.92 -15.12 -7.25
C ARG A 319 -9.94 -15.70 -5.85
N GLU A 320 -10.71 -16.76 -5.63
CA GLU A 320 -10.81 -17.42 -4.30
C GLU A 320 -9.44 -17.96 -3.86
N LYS A 321 -8.72 -18.61 -4.76
CA LYS A 321 -7.35 -19.09 -4.49
C LYS A 321 -6.36 -17.97 -4.18
N LEU A 322 -6.58 -16.78 -4.72
CA LEU A 322 -5.74 -15.59 -4.57
C LEU A 322 -6.27 -14.57 -3.54
N GLY A 323 -7.08 -15.03 -2.59
CA GLY A 323 -7.59 -14.18 -1.49
C GLY A 323 -8.48 -13.02 -1.93
N GLY A 324 -9.21 -13.18 -3.06
CA GLY A 324 -10.11 -12.16 -3.58
C GLY A 324 -9.45 -11.14 -4.51
N SER A 325 -8.28 -11.45 -5.09
CA SER A 325 -7.60 -10.57 -6.06
C SER A 325 -8.54 -10.00 -7.11
N THR A 326 -8.40 -8.72 -7.40
CA THR A 326 -9.19 -8.00 -8.42
C THR A 326 -8.38 -7.60 -9.64
N TYR A 327 -7.17 -8.12 -9.79
CA TYR A 327 -6.24 -7.81 -10.87
C TYR A 327 -5.92 -9.07 -11.68
N ILE A 328 -5.85 -8.92 -13.00
CA ILE A 328 -5.62 -10.05 -13.92
C ILE A 328 -4.76 -9.64 -15.11
N ALA A 329 -3.94 -10.57 -15.62
CA ALA A 329 -3.37 -10.49 -16.96
C ALA A 329 -4.11 -11.45 -17.89
N TYR A 330 -4.38 -10.99 -19.12
CA TYR A 330 -5.02 -11.82 -20.14
C TYR A 330 -4.06 -12.91 -20.63
N PRO A 331 -4.49 -14.19 -20.65
CA PRO A 331 -3.71 -15.24 -21.33
C PRO A 331 -3.39 -14.86 -22.78
N PHE A 332 -2.14 -15.03 -23.19
CA PHE A 332 -1.65 -14.68 -24.53
C PHE A 332 -1.86 -13.21 -24.93
N TYR A 333 -2.09 -12.30 -23.97
CA TYR A 333 -2.47 -10.90 -24.19
C TYR A 333 -3.81 -10.73 -24.91
N GLU A 334 -4.60 -11.78 -25.07
CA GLU A 334 -5.78 -11.80 -25.91
C GLU A 334 -7.07 -11.51 -25.14
N TYR A 335 -7.84 -10.58 -25.66
CA TYR A 335 -9.15 -10.17 -25.12
C TYR A 335 -10.04 -9.60 -26.22
N ASN A 336 -11.31 -9.45 -25.90
CA ASN A 336 -12.30 -8.74 -26.69
C ASN A 336 -13.33 -8.09 -25.76
N GLU A 337 -14.38 -7.45 -26.28
CA GLU A 337 -15.41 -6.79 -25.47
C GLU A 337 -16.16 -7.78 -24.56
N TYR A 338 -16.32 -9.01 -25.02
CA TYR A 338 -16.92 -10.09 -24.22
C TYR A 338 -16.03 -10.44 -23.02
N SER A 339 -14.72 -10.59 -23.21
CA SER A 339 -13.79 -10.85 -22.12
C SER A 339 -13.85 -9.74 -21.07
N ILE A 340 -13.86 -8.48 -21.50
CA ILE A 340 -13.93 -7.31 -20.60
C ILE A 340 -15.22 -7.32 -19.79
N LYS A 341 -16.37 -7.62 -20.45
CA LYS A 341 -17.65 -7.76 -19.75
C LYS A 341 -17.57 -8.85 -18.67
N MET A 342 -17.04 -10.01 -19.01
CA MET A 342 -16.88 -11.13 -18.07
C MET A 342 -16.02 -10.76 -16.86
N LEU A 343 -14.90 -10.05 -17.07
CA LEU A 343 -14.04 -9.59 -15.99
C LEU A 343 -14.75 -8.61 -15.05
N LYS A 344 -15.49 -7.65 -15.59
CA LYS A 344 -16.26 -6.68 -14.80
C LYS A 344 -17.31 -7.37 -13.94
N GLU A 345 -18.05 -8.31 -14.51
CA GLU A 345 -19.06 -9.10 -13.81
C GLU A 345 -18.46 -10.00 -12.72
N ALA A 346 -17.24 -10.51 -12.93
CA ALA A 346 -16.49 -11.27 -11.94
C ALA A 346 -15.85 -10.40 -10.85
N GLY A 347 -15.94 -9.05 -10.94
CA GLY A 347 -15.43 -8.11 -9.94
C GLY A 347 -13.96 -7.81 -10.07
N PHE A 348 -13.35 -7.99 -11.24
CA PHE A 348 -12.01 -7.46 -11.52
C PHE A 348 -12.07 -5.95 -11.77
N THR A 349 -10.98 -5.28 -11.42
CA THR A 349 -10.84 -3.81 -11.53
C THR A 349 -9.75 -3.38 -12.48
N MET A 350 -8.74 -4.22 -12.74
CA MET A 350 -7.71 -3.98 -13.74
C MET A 350 -7.35 -5.25 -14.50
N ALA A 351 -7.08 -5.11 -15.80
CA ALA A 351 -6.63 -6.19 -16.67
C ALA A 351 -5.50 -5.73 -17.60
N PHE A 352 -4.47 -6.56 -17.69
CA PHE A 352 -3.23 -6.28 -18.43
C PHE A 352 -3.18 -7.09 -19.72
N ALA A 353 -2.90 -6.40 -20.82
CA ALA A 353 -2.60 -6.98 -22.13
C ALA A 353 -1.10 -6.92 -22.43
N GLY A 354 -0.72 -7.03 -23.66
CA GLY A 354 0.62 -6.81 -24.17
C GLY A 354 0.74 -5.51 -24.96
N GLU A 355 1.88 -5.34 -25.60
CA GLU A 355 2.13 -4.25 -26.55
C GLU A 355 1.59 -4.62 -27.93
N TRP A 356 0.66 -3.83 -28.46
CA TRP A 356 0.05 -4.05 -29.76
C TRP A 356 0.47 -3.04 -30.82
N ASP A 357 0.81 -1.83 -30.41
CA ASP A 357 1.39 -0.79 -31.25
C ASP A 357 2.45 0.00 -30.48
N LYS A 358 3.28 0.76 -31.20
CA LYS A 358 4.43 1.46 -30.63
C LYS A 358 4.13 2.92 -30.21
N SER A 359 2.86 3.35 -30.27
CA SER A 359 2.55 4.77 -30.15
C SER A 359 2.56 5.27 -28.71
N ASP A 360 2.05 4.50 -27.76
CA ASP A 360 2.07 4.81 -26.32
C ASP A 360 1.87 3.54 -25.49
N ASN A 361 2.92 3.13 -24.79
CA ASN A 361 2.93 1.94 -23.95
C ASN A 361 3.01 2.27 -22.46
N LEU A 362 2.82 3.53 -22.08
CA LEU A 362 2.73 3.94 -20.69
C LEU A 362 1.30 3.89 -20.21
N VAL A 363 1.16 3.74 -18.90
CA VAL A 363 -0.12 3.90 -18.19
C VAL A 363 -0.21 5.32 -17.67
N HIS A 364 -1.34 5.98 -17.92
CA HIS A 364 -1.62 7.35 -17.54
C HIS A 364 -2.81 7.47 -16.59
N VAL A 365 -2.95 8.61 -15.97
CA VAL A 365 -4.18 8.96 -15.27
C VAL A 365 -5.34 8.89 -16.28
N GLY A 366 -6.41 8.17 -15.94
CA GLY A 366 -7.56 7.96 -16.80
C GLY A 366 -7.41 6.86 -17.86
N SER A 367 -6.31 6.10 -17.88
CA SER A 367 -6.17 4.94 -18.76
C SER A 367 -7.33 3.93 -18.57
N ASP A 368 -7.72 3.27 -19.66
CA ASP A 368 -8.70 2.17 -19.58
C ASP A 368 -8.12 1.01 -18.79
N LYS A 369 -8.65 0.80 -17.59
CA LYS A 369 -8.16 -0.21 -16.64
C LYS A 369 -8.28 -1.65 -17.13
N PHE A 370 -9.07 -1.90 -18.17
CA PHE A 370 -9.23 -3.24 -18.75
C PHE A 370 -8.41 -3.48 -20.03
N ARG A 371 -7.60 -2.50 -20.45
CA ARG A 371 -6.75 -2.55 -21.65
C ARG A 371 -5.34 -2.03 -21.37
N LEU A 372 -4.80 -2.32 -20.18
CA LEU A 372 -3.48 -1.81 -19.78
C LEU A 372 -2.38 -2.50 -20.59
N ARG A 373 -1.53 -1.70 -21.22
CA ARG A 373 -0.43 -2.18 -22.04
C ARG A 373 0.81 -2.44 -21.20
N ARG A 374 1.66 -3.34 -21.71
CA ARG A 374 2.92 -3.69 -21.07
C ARG A 374 4.03 -3.75 -22.10
N PHE A 375 5.20 -3.25 -21.72
CA PHE A 375 6.42 -3.45 -22.48
C PHE A 375 6.91 -4.89 -22.24
N VAL A 376 6.75 -5.74 -23.27
CA VAL A 376 7.14 -7.15 -23.18
C VAL A 376 8.64 -7.26 -23.27
N ILE A 377 9.27 -7.71 -22.18
CA ILE A 377 10.71 -7.93 -22.10
C ILE A 377 11.02 -9.32 -22.64
N VAL A 378 11.94 -9.39 -23.57
CA VAL A 378 12.37 -10.62 -24.22
C VAL A 378 13.90 -10.77 -24.16
N THR A 379 14.44 -11.94 -24.50
CA THR A 379 15.87 -12.26 -24.40
C THR A 379 16.80 -11.21 -25.04
N TYR A 380 16.35 -10.57 -26.11
CA TYR A 380 17.14 -9.55 -26.82
C TYR A 380 16.77 -8.09 -26.44
N THR A 381 15.95 -7.89 -25.43
CA THR A 381 15.69 -6.54 -24.88
C THR A 381 16.97 -5.99 -24.25
N THR A 382 17.41 -4.83 -24.74
CA THR A 382 18.63 -4.18 -24.27
C THR A 382 18.34 -3.13 -23.21
N ILE A 383 19.35 -2.77 -22.41
CA ILE A 383 19.26 -1.64 -21.49
C ILE A 383 18.93 -0.35 -22.23
N LYS A 384 19.49 -0.16 -23.44
CA LYS A 384 19.14 0.99 -24.29
C LYS A 384 17.65 1.02 -24.63
N GLY A 385 17.06 -0.13 -24.98
CA GLY A 385 15.62 -0.25 -25.25
C GLY A 385 14.76 0.08 -24.02
N ILE A 386 15.20 -0.34 -22.83
CA ILE A 386 14.56 0.01 -21.55
C ILE A 386 14.67 1.52 -21.28
N ASP A 387 15.85 2.10 -21.50
CA ASP A 387 16.10 3.52 -21.33
C ASP A 387 15.22 4.38 -22.26
N GLU A 388 15.13 3.98 -23.54
CA GLU A 388 14.25 4.64 -24.51
C GLU A 388 12.76 4.55 -24.13
N TYR A 389 12.32 3.41 -23.60
CA TYR A 389 10.95 3.24 -23.12
C TYR A 389 10.68 4.12 -21.90
N LEU A 390 11.53 4.06 -20.88
CA LEU A 390 11.37 4.86 -19.66
C LEU A 390 11.66 6.35 -19.87
N GLY A 391 12.39 6.71 -20.92
CA GLY A 391 12.62 8.09 -21.35
C GLY A 391 11.36 8.82 -21.84
N GLN A 392 10.28 8.08 -22.13
CA GLN A 392 8.97 8.64 -22.44
C GLN A 392 8.25 9.24 -21.22
N ILE A 393 8.64 8.82 -20.00
CA ILE A 393 8.11 9.35 -18.75
C ILE A 393 8.77 10.70 -18.46
N LYS A 394 7.98 11.77 -18.51
CA LYS A 394 8.42 13.14 -18.25
C LYS A 394 8.10 13.56 -16.83
#